data_698d45cc23c9df1890cdf14acca726f1
#
_entry.id   698d45cc23c9df1890cdf14acca726f1
#
_cell.length_a   1.000
_cell.length_b   1.000
_cell.length_c   1.000
_cell.angle_alpha   90.00
_cell.angle_beta   90.00
_cell.angle_gamma   90.00
#
_symmetry.space_group_name_H-M   'P 1'
#
loop_
_entity.id
_entity.type
_entity.pdbx_description
1 polymer ?
#
loop_
_entity_poly.entity_id
_entity_poly.type
_entity_poly.pdbx_seq_one_letter_code
_entity_poly.pdbx_strand_id
1 'polypeptide(L)'
;MKKHFIEMLENAAELSDMQEFSEAVKIYDRILTEDPKNIGAMVDKATTLQRTGNNKESLKLFDAALEISPKNVDAMIGKGSVLHALQRYDAAIKLYDLALEINKKFALTYAYKGLALGEQGKITDALKYFKKALSIDKDLELASISKETALKLLDSKKTKK
;
A
#
# COMPACT_ATOMS: atom_id res chain seq x y z
N MET A 1 8.49 12.04 -25.93
CA MET A 1 8.82 10.90 -25.05
C MET A 1 7.99 10.88 -23.77
N LYS A 2 8.09 11.88 -22.87
CA LYS A 2 7.34 11.87 -21.59
C LYS A 2 5.81 11.76 -21.72
N LYS A 3 5.18 12.47 -22.69
CA LYS A 3 3.72 12.43 -22.88
C LYS A 3 3.23 11.03 -23.28
N HIS A 4 3.96 10.35 -24.14
CA HIS A 4 3.63 8.98 -24.58
C HIS A 4 3.63 7.99 -23.40
N PHE A 5 4.62 8.08 -22.48
CA PHE A 5 4.62 7.20 -21.29
C PHE A 5 3.49 7.52 -20.33
N ILE A 6 3.06 8.77 -20.20
CA ILE A 6 1.91 9.13 -19.37
C ILE A 6 0.65 8.43 -19.89
N GLU A 7 0.36 8.54 -21.19
CA GLU A 7 -0.79 7.88 -21.83
C GLU A 7 -0.73 6.35 -21.69
N MET A 8 0.47 5.76 -21.79
CA MET A 8 0.65 4.32 -21.56
C MET A 8 0.42 3.92 -20.11
N LEU A 9 0.88 4.71 -19.14
CA LEU A 9 0.67 4.46 -17.70
C LEU A 9 -0.81 4.55 -17.35
N GLU A 10 -1.51 5.58 -17.83
CA GLU A 10 -2.95 5.74 -17.65
C GLU A 10 -3.73 4.54 -18.20
N ASN A 11 -3.44 4.12 -19.43
CA ASN A 11 -4.08 2.93 -20.05
C ASN A 11 -3.79 1.65 -19.24
N ALA A 12 -2.54 1.45 -18.81
CA ALA A 12 -2.21 0.27 -18.02
C ALA A 12 -2.88 0.29 -16.62
N ALA A 13 -3.03 1.46 -16.00
CA ALA A 13 -3.75 1.62 -14.74
C ALA A 13 -5.25 1.29 -14.91
N GLU A 14 -5.90 1.79 -15.97
CA GLU A 14 -7.28 1.45 -16.31
C GLU A 14 -7.47 -0.05 -16.49
N LEU A 15 -6.59 -0.71 -17.27
CA LEU A 15 -6.62 -2.17 -17.45
C LEU A 15 -6.46 -2.91 -16.12
N SER A 16 -5.56 -2.44 -15.25
CA SER A 16 -5.38 -3.02 -13.92
C SER A 16 -6.65 -2.88 -13.06
N ASP A 17 -7.36 -1.76 -13.14
CA ASP A 17 -8.62 -1.55 -12.42
C ASP A 17 -9.76 -2.39 -12.99
N MET A 18 -9.76 -2.66 -14.29
CA MET A 18 -10.65 -3.60 -14.95
C MET A 18 -10.28 -5.07 -14.68
N GLN A 19 -9.23 -5.34 -13.89
CA GLN A 19 -8.67 -6.67 -13.60
C GLN A 19 -8.01 -7.37 -14.81
N GLU A 20 -7.75 -6.64 -15.88
CA GLU A 20 -6.99 -7.10 -17.04
C GLU A 20 -5.47 -7.04 -16.77
N PHE A 21 -5.07 -7.72 -15.68
CA PHE A 21 -3.71 -7.62 -15.12
C PHE A 21 -2.61 -8.01 -16.10
N SER A 22 -2.83 -9.03 -16.93
CA SER A 22 -1.85 -9.49 -17.92
C SER A 22 -1.56 -8.43 -18.97
N GLU A 23 -2.58 -7.73 -19.43
CA GLU A 23 -2.42 -6.67 -20.44
C GLU A 23 -1.76 -5.43 -19.83
N ALA A 24 -2.17 -5.05 -18.60
CA ALA A 24 -1.53 -3.98 -17.86
C ALA A 24 -0.02 -4.24 -17.69
N VAL A 25 0.37 -5.44 -17.25
CA VAL A 25 1.78 -5.82 -17.07
C VAL A 25 2.57 -5.73 -18.39
N LYS A 26 2.02 -6.16 -19.53
CA LYS A 26 2.68 -6.02 -20.84
C LYS A 26 2.98 -4.56 -21.18
N ILE A 27 2.07 -3.64 -20.86
CA ILE A 27 2.29 -2.21 -21.10
C ILE A 27 3.40 -1.67 -20.21
N TYR A 28 3.39 -2.00 -18.92
CA TYR A 28 4.48 -1.62 -18.00
C TYR A 28 5.81 -2.18 -18.47
N ASP A 29 5.87 -3.43 -18.96
CA ASP A 29 7.10 -4.04 -19.50
C ASP A 29 7.65 -3.27 -20.70
N ARG A 30 6.77 -2.81 -21.60
CA ARG A 30 7.17 -1.96 -22.72
C ARG A 30 7.77 -0.64 -22.23
N ILE A 31 7.12 0.04 -21.27
CA ILE A 31 7.65 1.26 -20.70
C ILE A 31 9.03 1.01 -20.09
N LEU A 32 9.19 -0.05 -19.30
CA LEU A 32 10.45 -0.38 -18.62
C LEU A 32 11.54 -0.86 -19.58
N THR A 33 11.17 -1.36 -20.76
CA THR A 33 12.13 -1.68 -21.83
C THR A 33 12.71 -0.41 -22.45
N GLU A 34 11.87 0.62 -22.66
CA GLU A 34 12.29 1.90 -23.25
C GLU A 34 12.89 2.85 -22.22
N ASP A 35 12.39 2.82 -20.98
CA ASP A 35 12.87 3.60 -19.84
C ASP A 35 13.01 2.72 -18.58
N PRO A 36 14.15 2.02 -18.43
CA PRO A 36 14.38 1.11 -17.31
C PRO A 36 14.39 1.77 -15.92
N LYS A 37 14.39 3.11 -15.86
CA LYS A 37 14.35 3.88 -14.61
C LYS A 37 13.01 4.57 -14.38
N ASN A 38 11.98 4.22 -15.10
CA ASN A 38 10.65 4.78 -14.94
C ASN A 38 10.01 4.31 -13.63
N ILE A 39 10.10 5.16 -12.61
CA ILE A 39 9.62 4.84 -11.26
C ILE A 39 8.10 4.58 -11.25
N GLY A 40 7.33 5.37 -12.01
CA GLY A 40 5.88 5.19 -12.14
C GLY A 40 5.54 3.78 -12.61
N ALA A 41 6.14 3.37 -13.75
CA ALA A 41 5.92 2.02 -14.29
C ALA A 41 6.36 0.91 -13.33
N MET A 42 7.46 1.10 -12.58
CA MET A 42 7.88 0.13 -11.57
C MET A 42 6.86 -0.01 -10.44
N VAL A 43 6.37 1.11 -9.89
CA VAL A 43 5.41 1.14 -8.79
C VAL A 43 4.07 0.55 -9.21
N ASP A 44 3.55 0.95 -10.37
CA ASP A 44 2.25 0.51 -10.84
C ASP A 44 2.28 -0.98 -11.25
N LYS A 45 3.35 -1.43 -11.92
CA LYS A 45 3.56 -2.85 -12.20
C LYS A 45 3.65 -3.65 -10.91
N ALA A 46 4.41 -3.18 -9.91
CA ALA A 46 4.55 -3.84 -8.62
C ALA A 46 3.20 -3.99 -7.91
N THR A 47 2.38 -2.94 -7.94
CA THR A 47 1.02 -2.93 -7.36
C THR A 47 0.11 -3.92 -8.10
N THR A 48 0.17 -3.95 -9.41
CA THR A 48 -0.59 -4.91 -10.25
C THR A 48 -0.17 -6.36 -9.94
N LEU A 49 1.13 -6.63 -9.83
CA LEU A 49 1.65 -7.95 -9.46
C LEU A 49 1.24 -8.37 -8.04
N GLN A 50 1.18 -7.43 -7.09
CA GLN A 50 0.65 -7.71 -5.75
C GLN A 50 -0.81 -8.17 -5.81
N ARG A 51 -1.66 -7.51 -6.61
CA ARG A 51 -3.08 -7.88 -6.77
C ARG A 51 -3.26 -9.29 -7.35
N THR A 52 -2.29 -9.78 -8.12
CA THR A 52 -2.27 -11.17 -8.64
C THR A 52 -1.55 -12.17 -7.73
N GLY A 53 -1.06 -11.73 -6.56
CA GLY A 53 -0.34 -12.58 -5.59
C GLY A 53 1.14 -12.80 -5.94
N ASN A 54 1.67 -12.18 -7.00
CA ASN A 54 3.09 -12.29 -7.36
C ASN A 54 3.96 -11.37 -6.47
N ASN A 55 3.91 -11.64 -5.16
CA ASN A 55 4.55 -10.81 -4.13
C ASN A 55 6.07 -10.73 -4.28
N LYS A 56 6.72 -11.79 -4.76
CA LYS A 56 8.19 -11.83 -4.90
C LYS A 56 8.69 -10.81 -5.93
N GLU A 57 8.03 -10.75 -7.08
CA GLU A 57 8.42 -9.81 -8.15
C GLU A 57 7.98 -8.39 -7.81
N SER A 58 6.82 -8.23 -7.21
CA SER A 58 6.33 -6.97 -6.68
C SER A 58 7.36 -6.33 -5.71
N LEU A 59 7.88 -7.09 -4.73
CA LEU A 59 8.90 -6.60 -3.81
C LEU A 59 10.16 -6.13 -4.54
N LYS A 60 10.64 -6.88 -5.54
CA LYS A 60 11.83 -6.49 -6.32
C LYS A 60 11.64 -5.16 -7.04
N LEU A 61 10.46 -4.92 -7.61
CA LEU A 61 10.16 -3.67 -8.31
C LEU A 61 10.03 -2.49 -7.35
N PHE A 62 9.41 -2.68 -6.18
CA PHE A 62 9.39 -1.65 -5.16
C PHE A 62 10.80 -1.34 -4.63
N ASP A 63 11.64 -2.36 -4.45
CA ASP A 63 13.04 -2.16 -4.06
C ASP A 63 13.79 -1.35 -5.10
N ALA A 64 13.68 -1.69 -6.38
CA ALA A 64 14.30 -0.95 -7.48
C ALA A 64 13.80 0.50 -7.56
N ALA A 65 12.50 0.74 -7.37
CA ALA A 65 11.94 2.08 -7.31
C ALA A 65 12.50 2.90 -6.15
N LEU A 66 12.67 2.29 -4.97
CA LEU A 66 13.22 2.94 -3.78
C LEU A 66 14.75 3.14 -3.86
N GLU A 67 15.49 2.31 -4.60
CA GLU A 67 16.90 2.55 -4.92
C GLU A 67 17.08 3.82 -5.77
N ILE A 68 16.19 4.04 -6.75
CA ILE A 68 16.23 5.24 -7.60
C ILE A 68 15.69 6.46 -6.85
N SER A 69 14.61 6.30 -6.10
CA SER A 69 13.96 7.37 -5.34
C SER A 69 13.66 6.92 -3.90
N PRO A 70 14.63 7.08 -2.98
CA PRO A 70 14.49 6.62 -1.59
C PRO A 70 13.36 7.27 -0.80
N LYS A 71 12.78 8.36 -1.30
CA LYS A 71 11.65 9.07 -0.67
C LYS A 71 10.33 8.90 -1.44
N ASN A 72 10.25 7.92 -2.34
CA ASN A 72 9.00 7.66 -3.04
C ASN A 72 7.99 7.02 -2.08
N VAL A 73 6.98 7.80 -1.71
CA VAL A 73 5.97 7.42 -0.71
C VAL A 73 5.10 6.27 -1.20
N ASP A 74 4.72 6.27 -2.48
CA ASP A 74 3.87 5.23 -3.06
C ASP A 74 4.59 3.87 -3.08
N ALA A 75 5.89 3.86 -3.42
CA ALA A 75 6.70 2.66 -3.34
C ALA A 75 6.85 2.15 -1.89
N MET A 76 7.00 3.03 -0.89
CA MET A 76 7.05 2.65 0.52
C MET A 76 5.74 2.00 0.96
N ILE A 77 4.61 2.63 0.65
CA ILE A 77 3.27 2.14 1.02
C ILE A 77 3.00 0.80 0.32
N GLY A 78 3.25 0.73 -0.99
CA GLY A 78 3.07 -0.49 -1.78
C GLY A 78 3.92 -1.65 -1.25
N LYS A 79 5.22 -1.43 -1.01
CA LYS A 79 6.09 -2.44 -0.40
C LYS A 79 5.61 -2.85 0.99
N GLY A 80 5.16 -1.88 1.81
CA GLY A 80 4.56 -2.14 3.12
C GLY A 80 3.32 -3.03 3.02
N SER A 81 2.46 -2.79 2.05
CA SER A 81 1.25 -3.59 1.79
C SER A 81 1.59 -5.04 1.38
N VAL A 82 2.61 -5.24 0.53
CA VAL A 82 3.09 -6.59 0.20
C VAL A 82 3.64 -7.30 1.44
N LEU A 83 4.44 -6.61 2.25
CA LEU A 83 5.00 -7.17 3.48
C LEU A 83 3.90 -7.52 4.49
N HIS A 84 2.85 -6.70 4.60
CA HIS A 84 1.67 -6.99 5.40
C HIS A 84 0.97 -8.28 4.92
N ALA A 85 0.72 -8.41 3.62
CA ALA A 85 0.14 -9.63 3.03
C ALA A 85 0.99 -10.89 3.31
N LEU A 86 2.32 -10.73 3.41
CA LEU A 86 3.26 -11.78 3.80
C LEU A 86 3.42 -11.94 5.32
N GLN A 87 2.55 -11.31 6.13
CA GLN A 87 2.55 -11.33 7.59
C GLN A 87 3.84 -10.76 8.24
N ARG A 88 4.62 -10.01 7.47
CA ARG A 88 5.84 -9.34 7.94
C ARG A 88 5.49 -7.96 8.52
N TYR A 89 4.62 -7.95 9.53
CA TYR A 89 3.97 -6.75 10.06
C TYR A 89 4.95 -5.69 10.55
N ASP A 90 6.02 -6.07 11.27
CA ASP A 90 7.00 -5.09 11.77
C ASP A 90 7.72 -4.36 10.64
N ALA A 91 8.05 -5.07 9.56
CA ALA A 91 8.67 -4.47 8.38
C ALA A 91 7.69 -3.56 7.63
N ALA A 92 6.42 -3.95 7.53
CA ALA A 92 5.38 -3.12 6.94
C ALA A 92 5.18 -1.82 7.74
N ILE A 93 5.08 -1.92 9.07
CA ILE A 93 4.90 -0.77 9.97
C ILE A 93 6.04 0.23 9.82
N LYS A 94 7.30 -0.24 9.73
CA LYS A 94 8.47 0.63 9.50
C LYS A 94 8.35 1.44 8.21
N LEU A 95 7.90 0.81 7.12
CA LEU A 95 7.70 1.50 5.84
C LEU A 95 6.55 2.51 5.90
N TYR A 96 5.45 2.18 6.57
CA TYR A 96 4.36 3.11 6.80
C TYR A 96 4.81 4.32 7.64
N ASP A 97 5.66 4.10 8.65
CA ASP A 97 6.23 5.19 9.45
C ASP A 97 7.09 6.12 8.61
N LEU A 98 7.99 5.57 7.79
CA LEU A 98 8.81 6.37 6.86
C LEU A 98 7.94 7.16 5.87
N ALA A 99 6.90 6.56 5.32
CA ALA A 99 5.96 7.24 4.44
C ALA A 99 5.24 8.40 5.16
N LEU A 100 4.83 8.20 6.41
CA LEU A 100 4.16 9.20 7.24
C LEU A 100 5.09 10.31 7.75
N GLU A 101 6.38 10.06 7.88
CA GLU A 101 7.38 11.11 8.14
C GLU A 101 7.45 12.09 6.97
N ILE A 102 7.32 11.60 5.74
CA ILE A 102 7.33 12.42 4.52
C ILE A 102 5.99 13.14 4.33
N ASN A 103 4.88 12.43 4.49
CA ASN A 103 3.54 13.00 4.35
C ASN A 103 2.58 12.54 5.46
N LYS A 104 2.40 13.42 6.44
CA LYS A 104 1.52 13.20 7.61
C LYS A 104 0.02 13.26 7.30
N LYS A 105 -0.37 13.55 6.06
CA LYS A 105 -1.78 13.68 5.66
C LYS A 105 -2.33 12.45 4.93
N PHE A 106 -1.53 11.39 4.77
CA PHE A 106 -2.00 10.15 4.17
C PHE A 106 -2.86 9.33 5.14
N ALA A 107 -4.17 9.59 5.14
CA ALA A 107 -5.13 8.88 5.98
C ALA A 107 -5.07 7.36 5.81
N LEU A 108 -5.01 6.90 4.56
CA LEU A 108 -4.95 5.48 4.23
C LEU A 108 -3.72 4.78 4.81
N THR A 109 -2.56 5.46 4.88
CA THR A 109 -1.34 4.88 5.47
C THR A 109 -1.48 4.68 6.97
N TYR A 110 -2.17 5.59 7.68
CA TYR A 110 -2.52 5.37 9.09
C TYR A 110 -3.44 4.16 9.25
N ALA A 111 -4.42 3.97 8.36
CA ALA A 111 -5.30 2.80 8.40
C ALA A 111 -4.51 1.50 8.17
N TYR A 112 -3.61 1.45 7.19
CA TYR A 112 -2.74 0.28 6.97
C TYR A 112 -1.84 -0.03 8.16
N LYS A 113 -1.26 1.00 8.80
CA LYS A 113 -0.49 0.80 10.03
C LYS A 113 -1.37 0.25 11.15
N GLY A 114 -2.59 0.77 11.29
CA GLY A 114 -3.59 0.25 12.22
C GLY A 114 -3.91 -1.22 11.99
N LEU A 115 -4.12 -1.62 10.73
CA LEU A 115 -4.36 -3.03 10.37
C LEU A 115 -3.18 -3.92 10.78
N ALA A 116 -1.95 -3.54 10.42
CA ALA A 116 -0.77 -4.32 10.78
C ALA A 116 -0.60 -4.48 12.29
N LEU A 117 -0.91 -3.45 13.09
CA LEU A 117 -0.92 -3.52 14.55
C LEU A 117 -2.06 -4.42 15.07
N GLY A 118 -3.22 -4.35 14.44
CA GLY A 118 -4.38 -5.21 14.77
C GLY A 118 -4.05 -6.70 14.59
N GLU A 119 -3.42 -7.06 13.48
CA GLU A 119 -2.97 -8.43 13.19
C GLU A 119 -1.90 -8.92 14.18
N GLN A 120 -1.11 -8.02 14.76
CA GLN A 120 -0.20 -8.34 15.89
C GLN A 120 -0.91 -8.46 17.23
N GLY A 121 -2.23 -8.31 17.29
CA GLY A 121 -3.00 -8.31 18.54
C GLY A 121 -2.91 -7.02 19.35
N LYS A 122 -2.25 -5.98 18.86
CA LYS A 122 -2.10 -4.66 19.49
C LYS A 122 -3.34 -3.79 19.24
N ILE A 123 -4.52 -4.27 19.64
CA ILE A 123 -5.83 -3.71 19.24
C ILE A 123 -6.00 -2.25 19.73
N THR A 124 -5.51 -1.93 20.94
CA THR A 124 -5.59 -0.56 21.47
C THR A 124 -4.78 0.43 20.63
N ASP A 125 -3.60 0.04 20.16
CA ASP A 125 -2.77 0.89 19.32
C ASP A 125 -3.37 0.98 17.90
N ALA A 126 -3.85 -0.12 17.34
CA ALA A 126 -4.58 -0.12 16.07
C ALA A 126 -5.73 0.90 16.09
N LEU A 127 -6.53 0.91 17.16
CA LEU A 127 -7.64 1.85 17.33
C LEU A 127 -7.19 3.32 17.31
N LYS A 128 -6.02 3.66 17.90
CA LYS A 128 -5.45 5.02 17.82
C LYS A 128 -5.19 5.43 16.39
N TYR A 129 -4.62 4.52 15.58
CA TYR A 129 -4.30 4.80 14.18
C TYR A 129 -5.54 4.88 13.29
N PHE A 130 -6.58 4.07 13.51
CA PHE A 130 -7.85 4.21 12.80
C PHE A 130 -8.52 5.56 13.13
N LYS A 131 -8.52 5.98 14.38
CA LYS A 131 -9.02 7.32 14.78
C LYS A 131 -8.21 8.43 14.13
N LYS A 132 -6.88 8.27 14.03
CA LYS A 132 -6.02 9.25 13.35
C LYS A 132 -6.34 9.33 11.86
N ALA A 133 -6.52 8.19 11.19
CA ALA A 133 -6.94 8.14 9.78
C ALA A 133 -8.24 8.91 9.58
N LEU A 134 -9.27 8.64 10.38
CA LEU A 134 -10.58 9.30 10.33
C LEU A 134 -10.55 10.79 10.72
N SER A 135 -9.55 11.22 11.47
CA SER A 135 -9.35 12.66 11.74
C SER A 135 -8.84 13.44 10.53
N ILE A 136 -8.27 12.75 9.55
CA ILE A 136 -7.73 13.31 8.30
C ILE A 136 -8.76 13.15 7.18
N ASP A 137 -9.33 11.96 7.05
CA ASP A 137 -10.36 11.60 6.09
C ASP A 137 -11.51 10.90 6.84
N LYS A 138 -12.60 11.63 7.03
CA LYS A 138 -13.78 11.17 7.79
C LYS A 138 -14.53 10.03 7.07
N ASP A 139 -14.43 10.01 5.74
CA ASP A 139 -15.17 9.10 4.88
C ASP A 139 -14.35 7.86 4.49
N LEU A 140 -13.14 7.70 5.07
CA LEU A 140 -12.28 6.53 4.82
C LEU A 140 -12.93 5.25 5.39
N GLU A 141 -13.66 4.55 4.53
CA GLU A 141 -14.45 3.35 4.88
C GLU A 141 -13.59 2.28 5.56
N LEU A 142 -12.37 2.01 5.02
CA LEU A 142 -11.44 1.05 5.61
C LEU A 142 -11.17 1.35 7.09
N ALA A 143 -10.92 2.60 7.44
CA ALA A 143 -10.62 3.00 8.82
C ALA A 143 -11.87 2.94 9.71
N SER A 144 -13.05 3.27 9.16
CA SER A 144 -14.33 3.20 9.87
C SER A 144 -14.67 1.76 10.27
N ILE A 145 -14.68 0.84 9.31
CA ILE A 145 -14.98 -0.59 9.54
C ILE A 145 -13.95 -1.20 10.49
N SER A 146 -12.66 -0.92 10.27
CA SER A 146 -11.58 -1.47 11.12
C SER A 146 -11.64 -0.94 12.55
N LYS A 147 -12.04 0.33 12.74
CA LYS A 147 -12.26 0.91 14.07
C LYS A 147 -13.39 0.20 14.82
N GLU A 148 -14.52 -0.03 14.16
CA GLU A 148 -15.66 -0.73 14.75
C GLU A 148 -15.28 -2.17 15.15
N THR A 149 -14.57 -2.86 14.28
CA THR A 149 -14.07 -4.22 14.55
C THR A 149 -13.14 -4.24 15.76
N ALA A 150 -12.22 -3.29 15.84
CA ALA A 150 -11.31 -3.16 16.99
C ALA A 150 -12.06 -2.89 18.30
N LEU A 151 -13.10 -2.04 18.29
CA LEU A 151 -13.94 -1.79 19.47
C LEU A 151 -14.67 -3.04 19.91
N LYS A 152 -15.30 -3.78 19.02
CA LYS A 152 -16.00 -5.05 19.32
C LYS A 152 -15.03 -6.07 19.96
N LEU A 153 -13.80 -6.17 19.45
CA LEU A 153 -12.77 -7.05 20.02
C LEU A 153 -12.35 -6.63 21.44
N LEU A 154 -12.25 -5.34 21.72
CA LEU A 154 -11.94 -4.85 23.07
C LEU A 154 -13.06 -5.12 24.07
N ASP A 155 -14.32 -4.94 23.65
CA ASP A 155 -15.46 -5.17 24.54
C ASP A 155 -15.66 -6.66 24.82
N SER A 156 -15.46 -7.54 23.84
CA SER A 156 -15.50 -9.00 24.06
C SER A 156 -14.44 -9.51 25.01
N LYS A 157 -13.28 -8.83 25.10
CA LYS A 157 -12.23 -9.18 26.08
C LYS A 157 -12.55 -8.70 27.51
N LYS A 158 -13.39 -7.67 27.67
CA LYS A 158 -13.82 -7.17 28.99
C LYS A 158 -14.89 -8.08 29.61
N THR A 159 -15.78 -8.64 28.79
CA THR A 159 -16.89 -9.51 29.24
C THR A 159 -16.44 -10.93 29.63
N LYS A 160 -15.20 -11.31 29.30
CA LYS A 160 -14.62 -12.64 29.62
C LYS A 160 -13.72 -12.61 30.88
N LYS A 161 -13.63 -11.46 31.55
CA LYS A 161 -12.96 -11.29 32.85
C LYS A 161 -13.99 -11.13 33.97
#